data_d076ba1ae3c0a5dd611681ef4bad184b
#
_entry.id   d076ba1ae3c0a5dd611681ef4bad184b
#
_cell.length_a   1.000
_cell.length_b   1.000
_cell.length_c   1.000
_cell.angle_alpha   90.00
_cell.angle_beta   90.00
_cell.angle_gamma   90.00
#
_symmetry.space_group_name_H-M   'P 1'
#
loop_
_entity.id
_entity.type
_entity.pdbx_description
1 polymer ?
#
loop_
_entity_poly.entity_id
_entity_poly.type
_entity_poly.pdbx_seq_one_letter_code
_entity_poly.pdbx_strand_id
1 'polypeptide(L)'
;GLDKYDALYGCNLRRAFSEISGLPEQRIQFINDAAAFALGEMTFGQATQAGRALFVAVGTGCGSAFGVNGFLAEEGTPGVPPNGYFYNAPFRDSCVDDYISRRGLEKLSGEMLGVPLDGRALAERIAAGDERAKACFRCFGEQLCDALQPQIEAFCPDTLCMGGQIMESAALFLHPLEKLCTNKKITLYITQDTSLRTMQGLT
;
A
#
# COMPACT_ATOMS: atom_id res chain seq x y z
N GLY A 1 -14.19 -2.63 -11.87
CA GLY A 1 -13.08 -2.15 -12.71
C GLY A 1 -12.86 -0.67 -12.48
N LEU A 2 -11.61 -0.23 -12.58
CA LEU A 2 -11.28 1.19 -12.45
C LEU A 2 -11.18 1.78 -13.84
N ASP A 3 -12.18 2.56 -14.25
CA ASP A 3 -12.26 3.22 -15.56
C ASP A 3 -11.16 4.27 -15.80
N LYS A 4 -10.34 4.56 -14.75
CA LYS A 4 -9.28 5.58 -14.82
C LYS A 4 -8.19 5.31 -15.87
N TYR A 5 -8.06 4.09 -16.33
CA TYR A 5 -7.09 3.68 -17.34
C TYR A 5 -7.70 3.35 -18.71
N ASP A 6 -9.02 3.47 -18.87
CA ASP A 6 -9.72 3.07 -20.11
C ASP A 6 -9.18 3.80 -21.34
N ALA A 7 -8.83 5.08 -21.20
CA ALA A 7 -8.21 5.87 -22.25
C ALA A 7 -6.81 5.37 -22.69
N LEU A 8 -6.16 4.58 -21.84
CA LEU A 8 -4.81 4.03 -22.10
C LEU A 8 -4.87 2.56 -22.50
N TYR A 9 -6.04 1.93 -22.36
CA TYR A 9 -6.20 0.52 -22.68
C TYR A 9 -5.98 0.26 -24.18
N GLY A 10 -5.08 -0.67 -24.48
CA GLY A 10 -4.67 -0.98 -25.85
C GLY A 10 -3.66 -0.01 -26.48
N CYS A 11 -3.30 1.09 -25.80
CA CYS A 11 -2.26 1.99 -26.27
C CYS A 11 -0.86 1.39 -26.06
N ASN A 12 0.02 1.54 -27.05
CA ASN A 12 1.44 1.24 -26.87
C ASN A 12 2.11 2.41 -26.13
N LEU A 13 2.08 2.37 -24.79
CA LEU A 13 2.65 3.43 -23.94
C LEU A 13 4.16 3.59 -24.15
N ARG A 14 4.90 2.51 -24.40
CA ARG A 14 6.34 2.59 -24.64
C ARG A 14 6.65 3.43 -25.88
N ARG A 15 5.91 3.20 -26.97
CA ARG A 15 6.02 3.99 -28.19
C ARG A 15 5.63 5.45 -27.96
N ALA A 16 4.50 5.70 -27.30
CA ALA A 16 4.05 7.06 -26.99
C ALA A 16 5.08 7.83 -26.18
N PHE A 17 5.65 7.23 -25.15
CA PHE A 17 6.73 7.84 -24.38
C PHE A 17 8.01 8.04 -25.18
N SER A 18 8.37 7.12 -26.09
CA SER A 18 9.49 7.26 -27.00
C SER A 18 9.32 8.49 -27.91
N GLU A 19 8.15 8.64 -28.51
CA GLU A 19 7.82 9.78 -29.39
C GLU A 19 7.88 11.14 -28.63
N ILE A 20 7.37 11.18 -27.38
CA ILE A 20 7.36 12.41 -26.56
C ILE A 20 8.77 12.76 -26.03
N SER A 21 9.51 11.76 -25.57
CA SER A 21 10.81 11.98 -24.89
C SER A 21 12.00 12.02 -25.84
N GLY A 22 11.86 11.50 -27.07
CA GLY A 22 12.97 11.28 -27.99
C GLY A 22 13.89 10.11 -27.60
N LEU A 23 13.56 9.35 -26.56
CA LEU A 23 14.34 8.18 -26.13
C LEU A 23 13.96 6.95 -26.95
N PRO A 24 14.92 6.08 -27.29
CA PRO A 24 14.61 4.78 -27.89
C PRO A 24 13.70 3.95 -26.99
N GLU A 25 12.73 3.22 -27.58
CA GLU A 25 11.78 2.38 -26.83
C GLU A 25 12.47 1.41 -25.88
N GLN A 26 13.65 0.88 -26.26
CA GLN A 26 14.42 -0.06 -25.46
C GLN A 26 14.96 0.54 -24.14
N ARG A 27 15.05 1.86 -24.08
CA ARG A 27 15.48 2.60 -22.88
C ARG A 27 14.32 2.97 -21.95
N ILE A 28 13.08 2.72 -22.37
CA ILE A 28 11.88 3.00 -21.59
C ILE A 28 11.49 1.71 -20.86
N GLN A 29 11.52 1.74 -19.55
CA GLN A 29 11.10 0.63 -18.70
C GLN A 29 9.89 1.03 -17.88
N PHE A 30 9.06 0.05 -17.56
CA PHE A 30 7.91 0.23 -16.67
C PHE A 30 8.10 -0.68 -15.46
N ILE A 31 7.79 -0.15 -14.30
CA ILE A 31 7.77 -0.88 -13.04
C ILE A 31 6.47 -0.59 -12.31
N ASN A 32 5.99 -1.53 -11.53
CA ASN A 32 4.87 -1.31 -10.64
C ASN A 32 5.22 -0.26 -9.58
N ASP A 33 4.29 0.64 -9.24
CA ASP A 33 4.50 1.73 -8.29
C ASP A 33 4.86 1.26 -6.87
N ALA A 34 4.24 0.17 -6.39
CA ALA A 34 4.61 -0.41 -5.10
C ALA A 34 6.00 -1.08 -5.14
N ALA A 35 6.40 -1.65 -6.28
CA ALA A 35 7.76 -2.17 -6.46
C ALA A 35 8.80 -1.03 -6.47
N ALA A 36 8.50 0.10 -7.13
CA ALA A 36 9.36 1.28 -7.09
C ALA A 36 9.45 1.86 -5.67
N PHE A 37 8.33 1.93 -4.94
CA PHE A 37 8.31 2.30 -3.52
C PHE A 37 9.22 1.39 -2.67
N ALA A 38 9.11 0.07 -2.87
CA ALA A 38 9.94 -0.90 -2.17
C ALA A 38 11.44 -0.72 -2.46
N LEU A 39 11.83 -0.52 -3.72
CA LEU A 39 13.21 -0.23 -4.09
C LEU A 39 13.72 1.05 -3.42
N GLY A 40 12.92 2.11 -3.40
CA GLY A 40 13.25 3.35 -2.71
C GLY A 40 13.47 3.17 -1.21
N GLU A 41 12.61 2.38 -0.54
CA GLU A 41 12.78 2.07 0.89
C GLU A 41 13.99 1.18 1.17
N MET A 42 14.27 0.21 0.32
CA MET A 42 15.44 -0.67 0.46
C MET A 42 16.76 0.05 0.16
N THR A 43 16.75 1.06 -0.70
CA THR A 43 17.99 1.76 -1.10
C THR A 43 18.23 3.03 -0.27
N PHE A 44 17.20 3.83 -0.03
CA PHE A 44 17.32 5.17 0.58
C PHE A 44 16.47 5.35 1.85
N GLY A 45 15.67 4.36 2.22
CA GLY A 45 14.69 4.45 3.28
C GLY A 45 15.00 3.64 4.52
N GLN A 46 13.96 3.15 5.14
CA GLN A 46 14.02 2.47 6.44
C GLN A 46 14.31 0.97 6.32
N ALA A 47 14.22 0.39 5.11
CA ALA A 47 14.42 -1.04 4.89
C ALA A 47 15.81 -1.40 4.35
N THR A 48 16.80 -0.51 4.45
CA THR A 48 18.17 -0.71 3.94
C THR A 48 18.91 -1.88 4.60
N GLN A 49 18.51 -2.28 5.79
CA GLN A 49 19.11 -3.39 6.55
C GLN A 49 18.14 -4.57 6.74
N ALA A 50 16.97 -4.54 6.08
CA ALA A 50 15.99 -5.58 6.23
C ALA A 50 16.42 -6.88 5.55
N GLY A 51 16.32 -8.00 6.25
CA GLY A 51 16.49 -9.32 5.67
C GLY A 51 15.27 -9.72 4.83
N ARG A 52 14.07 -9.44 5.35
CA ARG A 52 12.79 -9.68 4.68
C ARG A 52 11.84 -8.51 4.95
N ALA A 53 11.55 -7.73 3.95
CA ALA A 53 10.69 -6.55 4.07
C ALA A 53 9.38 -6.71 3.29
N LEU A 54 8.27 -6.37 3.93
CA LEU A 54 6.97 -6.21 3.29
C LEU A 54 6.68 -4.72 3.12
N PHE A 55 6.29 -4.33 1.92
CA PHE A 55 5.96 -2.95 1.56
C PHE A 55 4.49 -2.87 1.19
N VAL A 56 3.77 -1.92 1.77
CA VAL A 56 2.34 -1.71 1.52
C VAL A 56 2.06 -0.23 1.36
N ALA A 57 1.49 0.16 0.24
CA ALA A 57 1.07 1.54 -0.04
C ALA A 57 -0.45 1.61 -0.10
N VAL A 58 -1.07 2.33 0.88
CA VAL A 58 -2.53 2.47 0.98
C VAL A 58 -2.93 3.87 0.54
N GLY A 59 -3.51 3.94 -0.65
CA GLY A 59 -3.95 5.18 -1.29
C GLY A 59 -5.24 4.98 -2.06
N THR A 60 -5.26 5.29 -3.35
CA THR A 60 -6.39 5.01 -4.25
C THR A 60 -6.71 3.51 -4.28
N GLY A 61 -5.68 2.67 -4.17
CA GLY A 61 -5.73 1.22 -4.01
C GLY A 61 -4.76 0.75 -2.92
N CYS A 62 -4.59 -0.57 -2.82
CA CYS A 62 -3.66 -1.24 -1.92
C CYS A 62 -2.49 -1.84 -2.72
N GLY A 63 -1.42 -1.06 -2.94
CA GLY A 63 -0.20 -1.55 -3.56
C GLY A 63 0.65 -2.36 -2.58
N SER A 64 1.33 -3.40 -3.07
CA SER A 64 2.25 -4.19 -2.24
C SER A 64 3.45 -4.68 -3.02
N ALA A 65 4.57 -4.87 -2.32
CA ALA A 65 5.77 -5.50 -2.82
C ALA A 65 6.51 -6.21 -1.68
N PHE A 66 7.39 -7.12 -2.04
CA PHE A 66 8.17 -7.93 -1.12
C PHE A 66 9.66 -7.76 -1.42
N GLY A 67 10.49 -7.72 -0.40
CA GLY A 67 11.93 -7.58 -0.52
C GLY A 67 12.68 -8.60 0.31
N VAL A 68 13.79 -9.11 -0.23
CA VAL A 68 14.70 -10.01 0.48
C VAL A 68 16.14 -9.54 0.25
N ASN A 69 16.85 -9.23 1.34
CA ASN A 69 18.25 -8.80 1.32
C ASN A 69 18.53 -7.63 0.35
N GLY A 70 17.63 -6.66 0.28
CA GLY A 70 17.76 -5.46 -0.56
C GLY A 70 17.32 -5.64 -2.02
N PHE A 71 16.76 -6.78 -2.40
CA PHE A 71 16.24 -7.06 -3.74
C PHE A 71 14.73 -7.31 -3.69
N LEU A 72 14.03 -6.96 -4.77
CA LEU A 72 12.62 -7.34 -4.91
C LEU A 72 12.51 -8.87 -4.93
N ALA A 73 11.60 -9.38 -4.14
CA ALA A 73 11.30 -10.81 -4.09
C ALA A 73 10.26 -11.15 -5.17
N GLU A 74 10.61 -12.11 -6.02
CA GLU A 74 9.78 -12.56 -7.14
C GLU A 74 8.89 -13.74 -6.74
N GLU A 75 7.95 -14.07 -7.63
CA GLU A 75 7.15 -15.28 -7.55
C GLU A 75 8.04 -16.51 -7.38
N GLY A 76 7.62 -17.43 -6.48
CA GLY A 76 8.43 -18.59 -6.10
C GLY A 76 9.28 -18.37 -4.84
N THR A 77 9.49 -17.13 -4.41
CA THR A 77 10.07 -16.85 -3.08
C THR A 77 9.07 -17.30 -2.00
N PRO A 78 9.49 -18.07 -0.98
CA PRO A 78 8.58 -18.56 0.07
C PRO A 78 7.78 -17.44 0.72
N GLY A 79 6.44 -17.56 0.69
CA GLY A 79 5.50 -16.60 1.26
C GLY A 79 5.18 -15.39 0.38
N VAL A 80 5.77 -15.27 -0.80
CA VAL A 80 5.38 -14.26 -1.80
C VAL A 80 4.19 -14.79 -2.60
N PRO A 81 3.08 -14.03 -2.68
CA PRO A 81 1.92 -14.41 -3.47
C PRO A 81 2.23 -14.51 -4.97
N PRO A 82 1.40 -15.21 -5.76
CA PRO A 82 1.47 -15.17 -7.21
C PRO A 82 1.51 -13.72 -7.72
N ASN A 83 2.36 -13.45 -8.70
CA ASN A 83 2.64 -12.12 -9.26
C ASN A 83 3.27 -11.10 -8.29
N GLY A 84 3.65 -11.46 -7.07
CA GLY A 84 4.35 -10.57 -6.14
C GLY A 84 3.49 -9.50 -5.46
N TYR A 85 2.15 -9.62 -5.47
CA TYR A 85 1.24 -8.69 -4.83
C TYR A 85 -0.02 -9.38 -4.29
N PHE A 86 -0.75 -8.73 -3.38
CA PHE A 86 -1.94 -9.32 -2.74
C PHE A 86 -3.19 -8.41 -2.77
N TYR A 87 -3.21 -7.32 -3.52
CA TYR A 87 -4.36 -6.41 -3.58
C TYR A 87 -5.67 -7.14 -3.98
N ASN A 88 -5.57 -8.16 -4.82
CA ASN A 88 -6.68 -8.98 -5.29
C ASN A 88 -6.89 -10.26 -4.47
N ALA A 89 -6.15 -10.46 -3.38
CA ALA A 89 -6.37 -11.60 -2.49
C ALA A 89 -7.79 -11.56 -1.90
N PRO A 90 -8.45 -12.71 -1.76
CA PRO A 90 -9.78 -12.77 -1.15
C PRO A 90 -9.79 -12.16 0.25
N PHE A 91 -10.71 -11.26 0.49
CA PHE A 91 -10.92 -10.64 1.79
C PHE A 91 -12.40 -10.34 2.00
N ARG A 92 -12.99 -10.92 3.05
CA ARG A 92 -14.43 -10.87 3.32
C ARG A 92 -15.24 -11.34 2.10
N ASP A 93 -16.15 -10.51 1.61
CA ASP A 93 -17.02 -10.81 0.45
C ASP A 93 -16.43 -10.34 -0.89
N SER A 94 -15.21 -9.81 -0.91
CA SER A 94 -14.53 -9.32 -2.12
C SER A 94 -13.01 -9.56 -2.08
N CYS A 95 -12.21 -8.50 -2.20
CA CYS A 95 -10.75 -8.55 -2.18
C CYS A 95 -10.15 -7.45 -1.29
N VAL A 96 -8.86 -7.55 -0.99
CA VAL A 96 -8.15 -6.60 -0.13
C VAL A 96 -8.31 -5.17 -0.62
N ASP A 97 -8.18 -4.89 -1.92
CA ASP A 97 -8.24 -3.53 -2.48
C ASP A 97 -9.60 -2.85 -2.28
N ASP A 98 -10.69 -3.61 -2.24
CA ASP A 98 -12.04 -3.07 -2.03
C ASP A 98 -12.28 -2.60 -0.59
N TYR A 99 -11.46 -3.06 0.36
CA TYR A 99 -11.53 -2.69 1.78
C TYR A 99 -10.37 -1.80 2.21
N ILE A 100 -9.16 -2.12 1.76
CA ILE A 100 -7.93 -1.45 2.20
C ILE A 100 -7.47 -0.46 1.12
N SER A 101 -8.29 0.55 0.92
CA SER A 101 -8.06 1.63 -0.04
C SER A 101 -8.92 2.85 0.33
N ARG A 102 -8.72 3.97 -0.38
CA ARG A 102 -9.60 5.14 -0.25
C ARG A 102 -11.06 4.77 -0.47
N ARG A 103 -11.36 3.98 -1.51
CA ARG A 103 -12.74 3.54 -1.80
C ARG A 103 -13.30 2.69 -0.65
N GLY A 104 -12.50 1.81 -0.09
CA GLY A 104 -12.90 0.99 1.06
C GLY A 104 -13.21 1.84 2.29
N LEU A 105 -12.39 2.86 2.56
CA LEU A 105 -12.62 3.80 3.65
C LEU A 105 -13.87 4.67 3.41
N GLU A 106 -14.08 5.15 2.18
CA GLU A 106 -15.28 5.90 1.78
C GLU A 106 -16.56 5.04 1.91
N LYS A 107 -16.50 3.77 1.50
CA LYS A 107 -17.61 2.81 1.68
C LYS A 107 -17.91 2.61 3.16
N LEU A 108 -16.89 2.30 3.97
CA LEU A 108 -17.01 2.08 5.41
C LEU A 108 -17.61 3.31 6.12
N SER A 109 -17.13 4.51 5.79
CA SER A 109 -17.67 5.75 6.37
C SER A 109 -19.10 6.00 5.90
N GLY A 110 -19.44 5.69 4.66
CA GLY A 110 -20.82 5.74 4.16
C GLY A 110 -21.76 4.84 4.95
N GLU A 111 -21.34 3.62 5.22
CA GLU A 111 -22.11 2.65 6.02
C GLU A 111 -22.25 3.08 7.49
N MET A 112 -21.18 3.57 8.11
CA MET A 112 -21.17 3.91 9.54
C MET A 112 -21.70 5.31 9.84
N LEU A 113 -21.48 6.29 8.97
CA LEU A 113 -21.76 7.70 9.21
C LEU A 113 -22.88 8.24 8.31
N GLY A 114 -23.33 7.47 7.30
CA GLY A 114 -24.31 7.89 6.31
C GLY A 114 -23.75 8.82 5.21
N VAL A 115 -22.43 9.03 5.18
CA VAL A 115 -21.74 9.86 4.18
C VAL A 115 -20.35 9.29 3.89
N PRO A 116 -19.98 9.10 2.60
CA PRO A 116 -18.63 8.68 2.25
C PRO A 116 -17.63 9.80 2.53
N LEU A 117 -16.58 9.47 3.29
CA LEU A 117 -15.52 10.39 3.70
C LEU A 117 -14.17 9.75 3.42
N ASP A 118 -13.24 10.54 2.89
CA ASP A 118 -11.85 10.15 2.79
C ASP A 118 -11.11 10.27 4.13
N GLY A 119 -9.83 9.86 4.15
CA GLY A 119 -9.04 9.85 5.38
C GLY A 119 -8.88 11.24 6.00
N ARG A 120 -8.75 12.29 5.18
CA ARG A 120 -8.60 13.67 5.65
C ARG A 120 -9.89 14.18 6.31
N ALA A 121 -11.01 14.01 5.63
CA ALA A 121 -12.32 14.45 6.16
C ALA A 121 -12.70 13.70 7.45
N LEU A 122 -12.35 12.41 7.55
CA LEU A 122 -12.51 11.66 8.81
C LEU A 122 -11.61 12.21 9.92
N ALA A 123 -10.34 12.50 9.64
CA ALA A 123 -9.42 13.06 10.63
C ALA A 123 -9.89 14.44 11.12
N GLU A 124 -10.40 15.30 10.23
CA GLU A 124 -11.00 16.61 10.58
C GLU A 124 -12.22 16.45 11.52
N ARG A 125 -13.08 15.46 11.25
CA ARG A 125 -14.22 15.15 12.15
C ARG A 125 -13.76 14.65 13.53
N ILE A 126 -12.74 13.81 13.58
CA ILE A 126 -12.16 13.34 14.86
C ILE A 126 -11.61 14.51 15.65
N ALA A 127 -10.88 15.41 15.00
CA ALA A 127 -10.37 16.63 15.65
C ALA A 127 -11.50 17.53 16.19
N ALA A 128 -12.69 17.49 15.57
CA ALA A 128 -13.90 18.15 16.04
C ALA A 128 -14.67 17.37 17.13
N GLY A 129 -14.17 16.21 17.58
CA GLY A 129 -14.77 15.40 18.65
C GLY A 129 -15.82 14.38 18.18
N ASP A 130 -15.87 14.04 16.89
CA ASP A 130 -16.82 13.03 16.38
C ASP A 130 -16.35 11.61 16.73
N GLU A 131 -16.92 11.02 17.78
CA GLU A 131 -16.63 9.65 18.23
C GLU A 131 -17.06 8.57 17.21
N ARG A 132 -18.03 8.85 16.34
CA ARG A 132 -18.42 7.91 15.27
C ARG A 132 -17.35 7.87 14.17
N ALA A 133 -16.76 9.01 13.81
CA ALA A 133 -15.63 9.08 12.89
C ALA A 133 -14.40 8.33 13.46
N LYS A 134 -14.15 8.46 14.76
CA LYS A 134 -13.09 7.71 15.45
C LYS A 134 -13.35 6.20 15.43
N ALA A 135 -14.61 5.77 15.65
CA ALA A 135 -14.99 4.37 15.54
C ALA A 135 -14.82 3.83 14.11
N CYS A 136 -15.09 4.66 13.09
CA CYS A 136 -14.86 4.31 11.69
C CYS A 136 -13.38 4.06 11.40
N PHE A 137 -12.48 4.95 11.80
CA PHE A 137 -11.04 4.71 11.64
C PHE A 137 -10.54 3.50 12.41
N ARG A 138 -11.04 3.27 13.63
CA ARG A 138 -10.70 2.05 14.38
C ARG A 138 -11.09 0.79 13.61
N CYS A 139 -12.30 0.74 13.06
CA CYS A 139 -12.77 -0.37 12.25
C CYS A 139 -11.90 -0.56 10.98
N PHE A 140 -11.50 0.54 10.32
CA PHE A 140 -10.58 0.47 9.19
C PHE A 140 -9.21 -0.11 9.58
N GLY A 141 -8.67 0.28 10.75
CA GLY A 141 -7.42 -0.25 11.27
C GLY A 141 -7.48 -1.74 11.62
N GLU A 142 -8.61 -2.21 12.15
CA GLU A 142 -8.88 -3.63 12.37
C GLU A 142 -8.91 -4.40 11.04
N GLN A 143 -9.62 -3.87 10.03
CA GLN A 143 -9.67 -4.46 8.69
C GLN A 143 -8.28 -4.51 8.03
N LEU A 144 -7.48 -3.45 8.17
CA LEU A 144 -6.10 -3.40 7.67
C LEU A 144 -5.25 -4.49 8.32
N CYS A 145 -5.33 -4.64 9.64
CA CYS A 145 -4.62 -5.68 10.37
C CYS A 145 -5.03 -7.07 9.89
N ASP A 146 -6.34 -7.34 9.80
CA ASP A 146 -6.89 -8.62 9.34
C ASP A 146 -6.45 -8.97 7.91
N ALA A 147 -6.41 -7.97 7.01
CA ALA A 147 -6.00 -8.18 5.62
C ALA A 147 -4.50 -8.46 5.48
N LEU A 148 -3.66 -7.86 6.33
CA LEU A 148 -2.21 -8.03 6.29
C LEU A 148 -1.71 -9.26 7.04
N GLN A 149 -2.45 -9.73 8.04
CA GLN A 149 -2.01 -10.84 8.89
C GLN A 149 -1.65 -12.10 8.08
N PRO A 150 -2.43 -12.58 7.11
CA PRO A 150 -2.06 -13.77 6.32
C PRO A 150 -0.76 -13.59 5.53
N GLN A 151 -0.51 -12.38 5.01
CA GLN A 151 0.71 -12.07 4.26
C GLN A 151 1.93 -12.02 5.18
N ILE A 152 1.77 -11.41 6.35
CA ILE A 152 2.78 -11.37 7.39
C ILE A 152 3.14 -12.79 7.88
N GLU A 153 2.14 -13.64 8.06
CA GLU A 153 2.36 -15.03 8.49
C GLU A 153 3.03 -15.90 7.43
N ALA A 154 2.64 -15.73 6.17
CA ALA A 154 3.24 -16.49 5.07
C ALA A 154 4.66 -16.03 4.75
N PHE A 155 4.89 -14.71 4.68
CA PHE A 155 6.18 -14.15 4.28
C PHE A 155 7.17 -14.02 5.44
N CYS A 156 6.72 -13.92 6.70
CA CYS A 156 7.54 -13.73 7.90
C CYS A 156 8.53 -12.56 7.76
N PRO A 157 8.08 -11.32 7.51
CA PRO A 157 8.98 -10.19 7.39
C PRO A 157 9.60 -9.82 8.75
N ASP A 158 10.82 -9.30 8.75
CA ASP A 158 11.40 -8.60 9.90
C ASP A 158 11.07 -7.09 9.89
N THR A 159 10.70 -6.59 8.72
CA THR A 159 10.40 -5.17 8.50
C THR A 159 9.10 -5.02 7.69
N LEU A 160 8.23 -4.10 8.11
CA LEU A 160 7.02 -3.68 7.41
C LEU A 160 7.08 -2.18 7.17
N CYS A 161 7.13 -1.76 5.90
CA CYS A 161 7.06 -0.36 5.51
C CYS A 161 5.68 -0.03 4.93
N MET A 162 4.99 0.91 5.55
CA MET A 162 3.67 1.37 5.15
C MET A 162 3.74 2.78 4.58
N GLY A 163 3.17 2.98 3.40
CA GLY A 163 3.10 4.28 2.72
C GLY A 163 1.72 4.55 2.13
N GLY A 164 1.60 5.63 1.38
CA GLY A 164 0.36 6.07 0.75
C GLY A 164 -0.40 7.13 1.54
N GLN A 165 -1.31 7.84 0.88
CA GLN A 165 -1.99 9.01 1.43
C GLN A 165 -2.80 8.73 2.71
N ILE A 166 -3.40 7.54 2.83
CA ILE A 166 -4.18 7.19 4.03
C ILE A 166 -3.27 7.08 5.26
N MET A 167 -2.00 6.74 5.07
CA MET A 167 -1.04 6.61 6.17
C MET A 167 -0.66 7.95 6.83
N GLU A 168 -1.01 9.10 6.23
CA GLU A 168 -0.91 10.41 6.90
C GLU A 168 -1.75 10.47 8.18
N SER A 169 -2.82 9.67 8.25
CA SER A 169 -3.70 9.54 9.43
C SER A 169 -3.40 8.29 10.27
N ALA A 170 -2.28 7.61 10.06
CA ALA A 170 -1.94 6.31 10.67
C ALA A 170 -2.11 6.28 12.20
N ALA A 171 -1.72 7.35 12.89
CA ALA A 171 -1.85 7.47 14.35
C ALA A 171 -3.29 7.28 14.87
N LEU A 172 -4.31 7.45 14.02
CA LEU A 172 -5.72 7.34 14.40
C LEU A 172 -6.26 5.90 14.26
N PHE A 173 -5.58 5.02 13.52
CA PHE A 173 -6.13 3.68 13.25
C PHE A 173 -5.10 2.54 13.29
N LEU A 174 -3.80 2.81 13.32
CA LEU A 174 -2.76 1.79 13.11
C LEU A 174 -2.54 0.85 14.32
N HIS A 175 -3.06 1.18 15.49
CA HIS A 175 -2.82 0.45 16.73
C HIS A 175 -2.99 -1.09 16.65
N PRO A 176 -4.00 -1.67 15.96
CA PRO A 176 -4.11 -3.13 15.83
C PRO A 176 -2.89 -3.74 15.10
N LEU A 177 -2.41 -3.09 14.05
CA LEU A 177 -1.25 -3.55 13.28
C LEU A 177 0.06 -3.36 14.06
N GLU A 178 0.22 -2.26 14.80
CA GLU A 178 1.37 -2.04 15.69
C GLU A 178 1.50 -3.15 16.73
N LYS A 179 0.37 -3.54 17.34
CA LYS A 179 0.32 -4.66 18.29
C LYS A 179 0.71 -5.99 17.64
N LEU A 180 0.21 -6.26 16.43
CA LEU A 180 0.57 -7.46 15.68
C LEU A 180 2.07 -7.49 15.38
N CYS A 181 2.63 -6.38 14.87
CA CYS A 181 4.06 -6.24 14.58
C CYS A 181 4.92 -6.44 15.83
N THR A 182 4.56 -5.82 16.94
CA THR A 182 5.25 -5.97 18.23
C THR A 182 5.27 -7.44 18.66
N ASN A 183 4.15 -8.13 18.63
CA ASN A 183 4.03 -9.53 19.02
C ASN A 183 4.87 -10.47 18.14
N LYS A 184 5.00 -10.13 16.86
CA LYS A 184 5.78 -10.90 15.87
C LYS A 184 7.24 -10.41 15.74
N LYS A 185 7.66 -9.38 16.51
CA LYS A 185 9.00 -8.76 16.46
C LYS A 185 9.32 -8.17 15.07
N ILE A 186 8.33 -7.60 14.43
CA ILE A 186 8.46 -6.90 13.14
C ILE A 186 8.68 -5.42 13.41
N THR A 187 9.69 -4.82 12.78
CA THR A 187 9.87 -3.36 12.82
C THR A 187 8.90 -2.71 11.83
N LEU A 188 8.01 -1.87 12.35
CA LEU A 188 7.02 -1.14 11.53
C LEU A 188 7.50 0.29 11.28
N TYR A 189 7.53 0.69 10.02
CA TYR A 189 7.83 2.05 9.58
C TYR A 189 6.68 2.65 8.79
N ILE A 190 6.38 3.94 9.04
CA ILE A 190 5.44 4.73 8.26
C ILE A 190 6.23 5.74 7.45
N THR A 191 6.16 5.60 6.13
CA THR A 191 6.86 6.48 5.20
C THR A 191 6.11 7.80 5.06
N GLN A 192 6.76 8.91 5.38
CA GLN A 192 6.15 10.24 5.35
C GLN A 192 5.94 10.76 3.92
N ASP A 193 6.88 10.49 3.01
CA ASP A 193 6.79 10.89 1.60
C ASP A 193 6.96 9.67 0.70
N THR A 194 5.84 8.98 0.48
CA THR A 194 5.79 7.80 -0.40
C THR A 194 6.14 8.16 -1.84
N SER A 195 5.76 9.35 -2.31
CA SER A 195 6.04 9.79 -3.69
C SER A 195 7.53 9.96 -3.91
N LEU A 196 8.24 10.59 -2.97
CA LEU A 196 9.69 10.72 -3.01
C LEU A 196 10.37 9.35 -3.02
N ARG A 197 9.94 8.43 -2.16
CA ARG A 197 10.50 7.05 -2.12
C ARG A 197 10.27 6.31 -3.43
N THR A 198 9.08 6.42 -4.00
CA THR A 198 8.77 5.82 -5.32
C THR A 198 9.68 6.39 -6.40
N MET A 199 9.87 7.72 -6.45
CA MET A 199 10.78 8.34 -7.42
C MET A 199 12.24 7.89 -7.23
N GLN A 200 12.71 7.80 -6.00
CA GLN A 200 14.06 7.31 -5.69
C GLN A 200 14.27 5.84 -6.09
N GLY A 201 13.23 5.01 -6.01
CA GLY A 201 13.28 3.62 -6.47
C GLY A 201 13.36 3.46 -7.99
N LEU A 202 13.23 4.55 -8.75
CA LEU A 202 13.38 4.56 -10.21
C LEU A 202 14.80 4.95 -10.67
N THR A 203 15.68 5.32 -9.75
CA THR A 203 17.07 5.73 -10.04
C THR A 203 18.04 4.60 -9.80
#